data_9d6c61d5517dc3a32c9b70d1c187247d
#
_entry.id   9d6c61d5517dc3a32c9b70d1c187247d
#
_cell.length_a   1.000
_cell.length_b   1.000
_cell.length_c   1.000
_cell.angle_alpha   90.00
_cell.angle_beta   90.00
_cell.angle_gamma   90.00
#
_symmetry.space_group_name_H-M   'P 1'
#
loop_
_entity.id
_entity.type
_entity.pdbx_description
1 polymer ?
#
loop_
_entity_poly.entity_id
_entity_poly.type
_entity_poly.pdbx_seq_one_letter_code
_entity_poly.pdbx_strand_id
1 'polypeptide(L)'
;MAASLLIRDHCDVLIHINADVPKIIPAYNRIRAFEDTCKEHHVPYELNLNVCGDSYQELFSQMKIIFADIEEKYPGQKKGVFLANDTYANMFLNLIFQKYGCLPDTYELVGFDNSPIASEAILPITTIGQQIDVIAKTAMDLLVQQMEEQKKRVPKPLGE
;
A
#
# COMPACT_ATOMS: atom_id res chain seq x y z
N MET A 1 1.22 -11.27 -3.31
CA MET A 1 -0.22 -11.22 -2.90
C MET A 1 -1.00 -10.16 -3.68
N ALA A 2 -0.71 -8.83 -3.63
CA ALA A 2 -1.45 -7.83 -4.43
C ALA A 2 -1.39 -8.13 -5.93
N ALA A 3 -0.18 -8.28 -6.50
CA ALA A 3 -0.01 -8.64 -7.90
C ALA A 3 -0.75 -9.92 -8.27
N SER A 4 -0.69 -10.95 -7.42
CA SER A 4 -1.39 -12.23 -7.67
C SER A 4 -2.92 -12.10 -7.70
N LEU A 5 -3.49 -11.20 -6.88
CA LEU A 5 -4.93 -10.89 -6.93
C LEU A 5 -5.30 -10.25 -8.27
N LEU A 6 -4.56 -9.21 -8.66
CA LEU A 6 -4.80 -8.47 -9.91
C LEU A 6 -4.60 -9.35 -11.16
N ILE A 7 -3.63 -10.28 -11.14
CA ILE A 7 -3.41 -11.26 -12.20
C ILE A 7 -4.61 -12.22 -12.30
N ARG A 8 -5.08 -12.72 -11.16
CA ARG A 8 -6.26 -13.60 -11.11
C ARG A 8 -7.51 -12.90 -11.66
N ASP A 9 -7.61 -11.60 -11.46
CA ASP A 9 -8.73 -10.79 -11.93
C ASP A 9 -8.55 -10.33 -13.40
N HIS A 10 -7.58 -10.94 -14.11
CA HIS A 10 -7.30 -10.75 -15.55
C HIS A 10 -7.01 -9.31 -15.95
N CYS A 11 -6.22 -8.59 -15.14
CA CYS A 11 -5.72 -7.27 -15.52
C CYS A 11 -4.66 -7.37 -16.62
N ASP A 12 -4.77 -6.51 -17.65
CA ASP A 12 -3.85 -6.47 -18.79
C ASP A 12 -2.50 -5.83 -18.42
N VAL A 13 -2.52 -4.90 -17.48
CA VAL A 13 -1.34 -4.19 -16.95
C VAL A 13 -1.47 -3.99 -15.45
N LEU A 14 -0.36 -4.15 -14.75
CA LEU A 14 -0.27 -3.96 -13.30
C LEU A 14 0.54 -2.70 -12.97
N ILE A 15 -0.02 -1.85 -12.15
CA ILE A 15 0.55 -0.54 -11.82
C ILE A 15 0.71 -0.45 -10.31
N HIS A 16 1.92 -0.10 -9.84
CA HIS A 16 2.17 0.14 -8.43
C HIS A 16 2.43 1.63 -8.18
N ILE A 17 1.57 2.27 -7.41
CA ILE A 17 1.69 3.67 -7.00
C ILE A 17 2.21 3.72 -5.58
N ASN A 18 3.41 4.31 -5.39
CA ASN A 18 4.10 4.40 -4.12
C ASN A 18 4.00 5.78 -3.47
N ALA A 19 4.22 5.81 -2.16
CA ALA A 19 4.61 7.03 -1.48
C ALA A 19 6.08 7.32 -1.76
N ASP A 20 6.44 8.59 -1.88
CA ASP A 20 7.84 9.01 -1.90
C ASP A 20 8.40 8.94 -0.46
N VAL A 21 8.77 7.76 -0.07
CA VAL A 21 9.45 7.54 1.21
C VAL A 21 10.91 7.21 0.95
N PRO A 22 11.86 7.79 1.72
CA PRO A 22 13.26 7.39 1.67
C PRO A 22 13.32 5.87 1.81
N LYS A 23 14.18 5.21 1.04
CA LYS A 23 14.35 3.75 0.88
C LYS A 23 14.21 2.96 2.20
N ILE A 24 13.00 2.96 2.76
CA ILE A 24 12.67 2.17 3.94
C ILE A 24 12.51 0.73 3.47
N ILE A 25 13.26 -0.16 4.08
CA ILE A 25 13.35 -1.59 3.70
C ILE A 25 11.98 -2.26 3.45
N PRO A 26 10.92 -2.04 4.26
CA PRO A 26 9.62 -2.67 4.01
C PRO A 26 8.94 -2.21 2.72
N ALA A 27 9.02 -0.92 2.38
CA ALA A 27 8.45 -0.39 1.13
C ALA A 27 9.18 -0.95 -0.10
N TYR A 28 10.51 -0.98 -0.04
CA TYR A 28 11.35 -1.56 -1.08
C TYR A 28 11.04 -3.04 -1.32
N ASN A 29 10.86 -3.83 -0.27
CA ASN A 29 10.53 -5.25 -0.38
C ASN A 29 9.15 -5.46 -1.03
N ARG A 30 8.17 -4.58 -0.77
CA ARG A 30 6.86 -4.64 -1.44
C ARG A 30 6.95 -4.39 -2.94
N ILE A 31 7.71 -3.35 -3.34
CA ILE A 31 7.94 -3.03 -4.74
C ILE A 31 8.59 -4.22 -5.45
N ARG A 32 9.66 -4.75 -4.86
CA ARG A 32 10.39 -5.89 -5.42
C ARG A 32 9.52 -7.14 -5.54
N ALA A 33 8.78 -7.50 -4.50
CA ALA A 33 7.87 -8.64 -4.54
C ALA A 33 6.75 -8.49 -5.58
N PHE A 34 6.26 -7.26 -5.78
CA PHE A 34 5.29 -6.97 -6.83
C PHE A 34 5.91 -7.17 -8.22
N GLU A 35 7.10 -6.61 -8.44
CA GLU A 35 7.86 -6.72 -9.68
C GLU A 35 8.20 -8.19 -10.02
N ASP A 36 8.73 -8.94 -9.05
CA ASP A 36 9.09 -10.35 -9.23
C ASP A 36 7.86 -11.18 -9.64
N THR A 37 6.70 -10.94 -9.00
CA THR A 37 5.44 -11.62 -9.36
C THR A 37 4.99 -11.27 -10.78
N CYS A 38 5.09 -9.99 -11.18
CA CYS A 38 4.73 -9.58 -12.55
C CYS A 38 5.64 -10.24 -13.60
N LYS A 39 6.95 -10.33 -13.32
CA LYS A 39 7.93 -10.99 -14.19
C LYS A 39 7.66 -12.48 -14.31
N GLU A 40 7.39 -13.16 -13.19
CA GLU A 40 7.09 -14.59 -13.14
C GLU A 40 5.86 -14.95 -13.99
N HIS A 41 4.84 -14.08 -13.95
CA HIS A 41 3.61 -14.29 -14.70
C HIS A 41 3.59 -13.61 -16.09
N HIS A 42 4.70 -12.97 -16.50
CA HIS A 42 4.83 -12.27 -17.80
C HIS A 42 3.75 -11.20 -18.05
N VAL A 43 3.29 -10.51 -17.00
CA VAL A 43 2.29 -9.44 -17.09
C VAL A 43 3.02 -8.09 -17.19
N PRO A 44 2.63 -7.20 -18.13
CA PRO A 44 3.14 -5.83 -18.18
C PRO A 44 2.94 -5.09 -16.86
N TYR A 45 3.92 -4.30 -16.43
CA TYR A 45 3.84 -3.57 -15.17
C TYR A 45 4.54 -2.22 -15.21
N GLU A 46 4.15 -1.35 -14.27
CA GLU A 46 4.76 -0.05 -14.01
C GLU A 46 4.97 0.17 -12.50
N LEU A 47 6.17 0.65 -12.12
CA LEU A 47 6.58 0.76 -10.70
C LEU A 47 7.03 2.15 -10.25
N ASN A 48 7.38 3.05 -11.19
CA ASN A 48 8.06 4.29 -10.85
C ASN A 48 7.10 5.47 -10.62
N LEU A 49 5.88 5.18 -10.19
CA LEU A 49 4.86 6.18 -9.90
C LEU A 49 4.88 6.50 -8.41
N ASN A 50 5.57 7.57 -8.03
CA ASN A 50 5.68 8.03 -6.66
C ASN A 50 4.82 9.27 -6.43
N VAL A 51 4.04 9.27 -5.36
CA VAL A 51 3.24 10.42 -4.92
C VAL A 51 4.00 11.15 -3.84
N CYS A 52 4.32 12.43 -4.09
CA CYS A 52 5.06 13.30 -3.18
C CYS A 52 4.18 14.45 -2.72
N GLY A 53 4.25 14.81 -1.45
CA GLY A 53 3.55 15.97 -0.89
C GLY A 53 3.44 15.92 0.62
N ASP A 54 3.40 17.10 1.23
CA ASP A 54 3.30 17.27 2.68
C ASP A 54 1.85 17.48 3.15
N SER A 55 0.92 17.63 2.20
CA SER A 55 -0.51 17.83 2.47
C SER A 55 -1.39 16.92 1.61
N TYR A 56 -2.61 16.67 2.09
CA TYR A 56 -3.61 15.92 1.31
C TYR A 56 -3.85 16.53 -0.07
N GLN A 57 -3.87 17.86 -0.17
CA GLN A 57 -4.11 18.57 -1.42
C GLN A 57 -2.98 18.36 -2.43
N GLU A 58 -1.74 18.39 -1.97
CA GLU A 58 -0.56 18.11 -2.81
C GLU A 58 -0.55 16.67 -3.29
N LEU A 59 -0.75 15.71 -2.37
CA LEU A 59 -0.84 14.28 -2.70
C LEU A 59 -1.96 14.02 -3.72
N PHE A 60 -3.13 14.63 -3.52
CA PHE A 60 -4.25 14.48 -4.45
C PHE A 60 -3.97 15.10 -5.82
N SER A 61 -3.26 16.24 -5.86
CA SER A 61 -2.84 16.89 -7.11
C SER A 61 -1.85 16.02 -7.90
N GLN A 62 -0.89 15.42 -7.22
CA GLN A 62 0.05 14.46 -7.82
C GLN A 62 -0.67 13.20 -8.31
N MET A 63 -1.61 12.68 -7.52
CA MET A 63 -2.42 11.52 -7.89
C MET A 63 -3.25 11.79 -9.16
N LYS A 64 -3.76 13.02 -9.33
CA LYS A 64 -4.45 13.44 -10.57
C LYS A 64 -3.56 13.36 -11.80
N ILE A 65 -2.30 13.79 -11.70
CA ILE A 65 -1.33 13.73 -12.80
C ILE A 65 -1.07 12.27 -13.16
N ILE A 66 -0.77 11.44 -12.15
CA ILE A 66 -0.53 9.99 -12.35
C ILE A 66 -1.76 9.32 -12.98
N PHE A 67 -2.96 9.65 -12.51
CA PHE A 67 -4.20 9.10 -13.07
C PHE A 67 -4.38 9.48 -14.56
N ALA A 68 -4.10 10.73 -14.92
CA ALA A 68 -4.18 11.19 -16.31
C ALA A 68 -3.16 10.47 -17.21
N ASP A 69 -1.92 10.32 -16.74
CA ASP A 69 -0.86 9.60 -17.46
C ASP A 69 -1.21 8.12 -17.68
N ILE A 70 -1.79 7.45 -16.66
CA ILE A 70 -2.26 6.06 -16.77
C ILE A 70 -3.37 5.94 -17.82
N GLU A 71 -4.31 6.87 -17.84
CA GLU A 71 -5.41 6.87 -18.80
C GLU A 71 -4.94 7.07 -20.25
N GLU A 72 -3.94 7.95 -20.45
CA GLU A 72 -3.35 8.19 -21.76
C GLU A 72 -2.51 7.00 -22.25
N LYS A 73 -1.75 6.39 -21.32
CA LYS A 73 -0.80 5.31 -21.66
C LYS A 73 -1.47 3.96 -21.90
N TYR A 74 -2.58 3.67 -21.21
CA TYR A 74 -3.25 2.37 -21.23
C TYR A 74 -4.74 2.48 -21.64
N PRO A 75 -5.07 3.05 -22.81
CA PRO A 75 -6.45 3.21 -23.23
C PRO A 75 -7.12 1.84 -23.47
N GLY A 76 -8.30 1.64 -22.92
CA GLY A 76 -9.10 0.42 -23.12
C GLY A 76 -8.57 -0.85 -22.46
N GLN A 77 -7.39 -0.82 -21.83
CA GLN A 77 -6.84 -1.95 -21.10
C GLN A 77 -7.44 -2.04 -19.68
N LYS A 78 -7.57 -3.25 -19.17
CA LYS A 78 -7.92 -3.48 -17.77
C LYS A 78 -6.68 -3.28 -16.89
N LYS A 79 -6.75 -2.28 -16.02
CA LYS A 79 -5.67 -1.80 -15.17
C LYS A 79 -5.83 -2.34 -13.75
N GLY A 80 -4.85 -3.08 -13.27
CA GLY A 80 -4.76 -3.48 -11.88
C GLY A 80 -3.85 -2.52 -11.12
N VAL A 81 -4.39 -1.72 -10.21
CA VAL A 81 -3.63 -0.69 -9.50
C VAL A 81 -3.44 -1.07 -8.04
N PHE A 82 -2.18 -1.28 -7.65
CA PHE A 82 -1.78 -1.48 -6.26
C PHE A 82 -1.26 -0.16 -5.68
N LEU A 83 -1.85 0.30 -4.61
CA LEU A 83 -1.52 1.57 -3.98
C LEU A 83 -0.83 1.35 -2.63
N ALA A 84 0.10 2.23 -2.31
CA ALA A 84 0.97 2.11 -1.13
C ALA A 84 0.21 2.00 0.20
N ASN A 85 -1.00 2.58 0.27
CA ASN A 85 -1.91 2.49 1.41
C ASN A 85 -3.37 2.77 0.99
N ASP A 86 -4.30 2.58 1.93
CA ASP A 86 -5.73 2.75 1.68
C ASP A 86 -6.14 4.22 1.45
N THR A 87 -5.40 5.18 2.01
CA THR A 87 -5.64 6.61 1.74
C THR A 87 -5.40 6.91 0.26
N TYR A 88 -4.30 6.41 -0.31
CA TYR A 88 -4.02 6.57 -1.73
C TYR A 88 -5.02 5.82 -2.60
N ALA A 89 -5.44 4.63 -2.17
CA ALA A 89 -6.47 3.87 -2.88
C ALA A 89 -7.80 4.63 -2.92
N ASN A 90 -8.21 5.26 -1.83
CA ASN A 90 -9.40 6.10 -1.79
C ASN A 90 -9.27 7.36 -2.65
N MET A 91 -8.09 8.02 -2.66
CA MET A 91 -7.83 9.15 -3.56
C MET A 91 -7.99 8.74 -5.03
N PHE A 92 -7.41 7.62 -5.41
CA PHE A 92 -7.46 7.11 -6.78
C PHE A 92 -8.89 6.69 -7.17
N LEU A 93 -9.60 6.01 -6.27
CA LEU A 93 -11.00 5.65 -6.46
C LEU A 93 -11.88 6.89 -6.68
N ASN A 94 -11.67 7.96 -5.91
CA ASN A 94 -12.39 9.22 -6.07
C ASN A 94 -12.12 9.88 -7.44
N LEU A 95 -10.91 9.77 -7.98
CA LEU A 95 -10.59 10.26 -9.33
C LEU A 95 -11.31 9.45 -10.41
N ILE A 96 -11.39 8.13 -10.26
CA ILE A 96 -12.18 7.26 -11.14
C ILE A 96 -13.64 7.70 -11.11
N PHE A 97 -14.23 7.88 -9.92
CA PHE A 97 -15.61 8.32 -9.79
C PHE A 97 -15.85 9.72 -10.35
N GLN A 98 -14.91 10.65 -10.19
CA GLN A 98 -15.02 12.00 -10.81
C GLN A 98 -15.06 11.93 -12.34
N LYS A 99 -14.36 10.98 -12.94
CA LYS A 99 -14.31 10.83 -14.39
C LYS A 99 -15.46 10.00 -14.96
N TYR A 100 -15.79 8.88 -14.32
CA TYR A 100 -16.69 7.86 -14.87
C TYR A 100 -18.05 7.77 -14.17
N GLY A 101 -18.18 8.34 -12.97
CA GLY A 101 -19.39 8.21 -12.14
C GLY A 101 -19.56 6.84 -11.48
N CYS A 102 -18.67 5.89 -11.76
CA CYS A 102 -18.66 4.52 -11.22
C CYS A 102 -17.24 3.95 -11.27
N LEU A 103 -17.03 2.78 -10.68
CA LEU A 103 -15.83 1.99 -10.92
C LEU A 103 -16.06 1.12 -12.16
N PRO A 104 -15.40 1.42 -13.31
CA PRO A 104 -15.58 0.63 -14.51
C PRO A 104 -14.83 -0.69 -14.44
N ASP A 105 -15.26 -1.70 -15.19
CA ASP A 105 -14.62 -3.03 -15.26
C ASP A 105 -13.16 -2.99 -15.75
N THR A 106 -12.73 -1.85 -16.28
CA THR A 106 -11.35 -1.60 -16.70
C THR A 106 -10.41 -1.22 -15.57
N TYR A 107 -10.89 -1.21 -14.32
CA TYR A 107 -10.09 -0.92 -13.14
C TYR A 107 -10.32 -1.94 -12.03
N GLU A 108 -9.21 -2.44 -11.47
CA GLU A 108 -9.18 -3.17 -10.21
C GLU A 108 -8.21 -2.47 -9.25
N LEU A 109 -8.64 -2.24 -8.01
CA LEU A 109 -7.85 -1.52 -7.02
C LEU A 109 -7.51 -2.42 -5.84
N VAL A 110 -6.26 -2.34 -5.39
CA VAL A 110 -5.80 -2.98 -4.16
C VAL A 110 -5.07 -1.94 -3.31
N GLY A 111 -5.55 -1.72 -2.09
CA GLY A 111 -4.91 -0.91 -1.07
C GLY A 111 -3.97 -1.72 -0.17
N PHE A 112 -3.47 -1.07 0.87
CA PHE A 112 -2.63 -1.66 1.89
C PHE A 112 -2.93 -1.00 3.24
N ASP A 113 -2.78 -1.74 4.33
CA ASP A 113 -2.95 -1.43 5.76
C ASP A 113 -4.26 -1.95 6.37
N ASN A 114 -5.31 -2.21 5.60
CA ASN A 114 -6.64 -2.58 6.10
C ASN A 114 -7.17 -1.55 7.12
N SER A 115 -7.04 -0.28 6.77
CA SER A 115 -7.51 0.83 7.59
C SER A 115 -9.03 1.04 7.44
N PRO A 116 -9.71 1.76 8.36
CA PRO A 116 -11.13 2.08 8.25
C PRO A 116 -11.49 2.75 6.91
N ILE A 117 -10.58 3.53 6.33
CA ILE A 117 -10.77 4.20 5.03
C ILE A 117 -11.15 3.19 3.93
N ALA A 118 -10.58 1.99 3.94
CA ALA A 118 -10.89 0.98 2.92
C ALA A 118 -12.35 0.52 2.94
N SER A 119 -12.97 0.47 4.12
CA SER A 119 -14.38 0.09 4.29
C SER A 119 -15.36 1.27 4.20
N GLU A 120 -14.88 2.49 4.50
CA GLU A 120 -15.68 3.72 4.51
C GLU A 120 -15.65 4.49 3.19
N ALA A 121 -14.83 4.07 2.22
CA ALA A 121 -14.75 4.66 0.88
C ALA A 121 -16.10 4.56 0.14
N ILE A 122 -16.25 5.33 -0.93
CA ILE A 122 -17.50 5.34 -1.77
C ILE A 122 -17.87 3.94 -2.28
N LEU A 123 -16.89 3.09 -2.48
CA LEU A 123 -17.01 1.63 -2.61
C LEU A 123 -15.94 0.99 -1.71
N PRO A 124 -16.24 -0.14 -1.03
CA PRO A 124 -15.23 -0.87 -0.28
C PRO A 124 -14.04 -1.25 -1.15
N ILE A 125 -12.83 -0.95 -0.67
CA ILE A 125 -11.58 -1.19 -1.39
C ILE A 125 -11.00 -2.51 -0.90
N THR A 126 -10.61 -3.38 -1.83
CA THR A 126 -9.80 -4.56 -1.51
C THR A 126 -8.45 -4.11 -0.96
N THR A 127 -8.09 -4.55 0.24
CA THR A 127 -6.85 -4.12 0.89
C THR A 127 -6.08 -5.29 1.48
N ILE A 128 -4.76 -5.14 1.58
CA ILE A 128 -3.88 -6.11 2.24
C ILE A 128 -3.63 -5.63 3.67
N GLY A 129 -4.20 -6.37 4.63
CA GLY A 129 -4.02 -6.07 6.04
C GLY A 129 -2.67 -6.53 6.58
N GLN A 130 -2.12 -5.76 7.52
CA GLN A 130 -1.04 -6.16 8.38
C GLN A 130 -1.60 -6.85 9.64
N GLN A 131 -0.86 -7.79 10.20
CA GLN A 131 -1.25 -8.45 11.46
C GLN A 131 -0.88 -7.56 12.66
N ILE A 132 -1.53 -6.39 12.76
CA ILE A 132 -1.21 -5.35 13.74
C ILE A 132 -1.28 -5.88 15.18
N ASP A 133 -2.27 -6.71 15.50
CA ASP A 133 -2.43 -7.30 16.84
C ASP A 133 -1.26 -8.20 17.21
N VAL A 134 -0.77 -9.00 16.26
CA VAL A 134 0.41 -9.87 16.46
C VAL A 134 1.67 -9.02 16.63
N ILE A 135 1.84 -7.98 15.80
CA ILE A 135 2.97 -7.06 15.87
C ILE A 135 2.97 -6.34 17.22
N ALA A 136 1.83 -5.78 17.63
CA ALA A 136 1.68 -5.07 18.91
C ALA A 136 1.97 -5.98 20.09
N LYS A 137 1.39 -7.17 20.12
CA LYS A 137 1.64 -8.17 21.18
C LYS A 137 3.11 -8.54 21.25
N THR A 138 3.73 -8.87 20.13
CA THR A 138 5.16 -9.24 20.08
C THR A 138 6.06 -8.10 20.58
N ALA A 139 5.76 -6.86 20.16
CA ALA A 139 6.50 -5.69 20.62
C ALA A 139 6.39 -5.48 22.13
N MET A 140 5.18 -5.66 22.70
CA MET A 140 4.97 -5.56 24.14
C MET A 140 5.70 -6.68 24.90
N ASP A 141 5.63 -7.92 24.42
CA ASP A 141 6.31 -9.06 25.04
C ASP A 141 7.83 -8.86 25.07
N LEU A 142 8.42 -8.36 23.96
CA LEU A 142 9.85 -8.02 23.88
C LEU A 142 10.23 -6.88 24.83
N LEU A 143 9.40 -5.84 24.93
CA LEU A 143 9.64 -4.73 25.84
C LEU A 143 9.63 -5.19 27.30
N VAL A 144 8.65 -5.98 27.70
CA VAL A 144 8.56 -6.54 29.06
C VAL A 144 9.79 -7.40 29.36
N GLN A 145 10.19 -8.28 28.43
CA GLN A 145 11.40 -9.08 28.60
C GLN A 145 12.65 -8.22 28.81
N GLN A 146 12.84 -7.17 28.00
CA GLN A 146 13.98 -6.26 28.14
C GLN A 146 13.97 -5.53 29.51
N MET A 147 12.80 -5.09 29.97
CA MET A 147 12.67 -4.45 31.28
C MET A 147 13.01 -5.42 32.43
N GLU A 148 12.61 -6.68 32.35
CA GLU A 148 12.95 -7.70 33.36
C GLU A 148 14.45 -8.01 33.37
N GLU A 149 15.09 -8.10 32.22
CA GLU A 149 16.52 -8.30 32.08
C GLU A 149 17.31 -7.11 32.64
N GLN A 150 16.86 -5.88 32.40
CA GLN A 150 17.48 -4.70 32.98
C GLN A 150 17.39 -4.67 34.50
N LYS A 151 16.23 -5.02 35.08
CA LYS A 151 16.08 -5.14 36.56
C LYS A 151 17.02 -6.16 37.17
N LYS A 152 17.32 -7.26 36.49
CA LYS A 152 18.28 -8.26 36.94
C LYS A 152 19.73 -7.78 36.90
N ARG A 153 20.05 -6.81 36.01
CA ARG A 153 21.41 -6.26 35.81
C ARG A 153 21.75 -5.10 36.78
N VAL A 154 20.74 -4.48 37.40
CA VAL A 154 20.97 -3.44 38.41
C VAL A 154 21.51 -4.11 39.68
N PRO A 155 22.75 -3.78 40.16
CA PRO A 155 23.26 -4.34 41.43
C PRO A 155 22.29 -3.96 42.54
N LYS A 156 21.94 -4.93 43.41
CA LYS A 156 21.25 -4.61 44.65
C LYS A 156 22.13 -3.63 45.43
N PRO A 157 21.58 -2.52 45.97
CA PRO A 157 22.36 -1.66 46.86
C PRO A 157 22.92 -2.53 47.97
N LEU A 158 24.23 -2.41 48.21
CA LEU A 158 24.87 -3.04 49.34
C LEU A 158 24.11 -2.55 50.57
N GLY A 159 23.40 -3.45 51.22
CA GLY A 159 22.66 -3.14 52.42
C GLY A 159 23.57 -2.58 53.52
N GLU A 160 23.05 -1.60 54.25
CA GLU A 160 23.60 -1.13 55.51
C GLU A 160 23.68 -2.26 56.53
#